data_9cfb9a6f907fedda05498c1e15ec156f
#
_entry.id   9cfb9a6f907fedda05498c1e15ec156f
#
_cell.length_a   1.000
_cell.length_b   1.000
_cell.length_c   1.000
_cell.angle_alpha   90.00
_cell.angle_beta   90.00
_cell.angle_gamma   90.00
#
_symmetry.space_group_name_H-M   'P 1'
#
loop_
_entity.id
_entity.type
_entity.pdbx_description
1 polymer ?
#
loop_
_entity_poly.entity_id
_entity_poly.type
_entity_poly.pdbx_seq_one_letter_code
_entity_poly.pdbx_strand_id
1 'polypeptide(L)'
;TLIVDREKDFGFYLRDKQSREDVLLPKSLAEGMGIEVGKEVTVFIYRDSKDRPIATFKKPLATVGDVAYLKVVQQSEFGAFVDFGLDRDIFVPLKEQRYKLHTGKKYLFYIYVDKTGRLAATTEVEPYIEVVEEGTAMVFSKTLSGTLNVAINAKYRGLVLPNEYYNEVHPGYEMNLRVKRIYEDGVIGLTPRKTRLNERDELQEKIVAYMRKNGGFMEFNDKSNPEDIKAVFGTSKNYFKMALGGLMKAGKLTQ
;
A
#
# COMPACT_ATOMS: atom_id res chain seq x y z
N THR A 1 15.42 -21.51 -6.98
CA THR A 1 15.65 -22.96 -7.04
C THR A 1 17.14 -23.21 -6.86
N LEU A 2 17.52 -24.19 -6.01
CA LEU A 2 18.88 -24.59 -5.72
C LEU A 2 19.03 -26.10 -5.90
N ILE A 3 20.28 -26.57 -6.09
CA ILE A 3 20.61 -28.00 -6.17
C ILE A 3 21.03 -28.46 -4.79
N VAL A 4 20.57 -29.63 -4.37
CA VAL A 4 21.05 -30.33 -3.17
C VAL A 4 22.43 -30.88 -3.46
N ASP A 5 23.48 -30.21 -2.97
CA ASP A 5 24.87 -30.58 -3.25
C ASP A 5 25.33 -31.77 -2.40
N ARG A 6 25.04 -31.72 -1.09
CA ARG A 6 25.43 -32.77 -0.14
C ARG A 6 24.61 -32.78 1.13
N GLU A 7 24.54 -33.91 1.79
CA GLU A 7 24.00 -34.07 3.14
C GLU A 7 25.11 -34.08 4.19
N LYS A 8 24.85 -33.48 5.36
CA LYS A 8 25.68 -33.49 6.57
C LYS A 8 24.80 -33.69 7.81
N ASP A 9 25.44 -33.85 8.97
CA ASP A 9 24.74 -34.14 10.24
C ASP A 9 23.64 -33.10 10.57
N PHE A 10 23.85 -31.81 10.25
CA PHE A 10 22.94 -30.73 10.55
C PHE A 10 21.89 -30.45 9.49
N GLY A 11 22.04 -31.00 8.27
CA GLY A 11 21.10 -30.75 7.16
C GLY A 11 21.73 -30.92 5.79
N PHE A 12 21.01 -30.40 4.81
CA PHE A 12 21.41 -30.41 3.42
C PHE A 12 22.07 -29.07 3.04
N TYR A 13 23.15 -29.13 2.29
CA TYR A 13 23.77 -27.95 1.71
C TYR A 13 23.27 -27.78 0.29
N LEU A 14 22.70 -26.64 0.04
CA LEU A 14 22.14 -26.27 -1.27
C LEU A 14 23.08 -25.32 -1.96
N ARG A 15 23.19 -25.41 -3.28
CA ARG A 15 24.04 -24.55 -4.10
C ARG A 15 23.31 -24.08 -5.35
N ASP A 16 23.54 -22.85 -5.73
CA ASP A 16 23.19 -22.36 -7.06
C ASP A 16 24.21 -22.86 -8.10
N LYS A 17 23.76 -23.03 -9.35
CA LYS A 17 24.63 -23.41 -10.48
C LYS A 17 25.75 -22.39 -10.74
N GLN A 18 25.55 -21.13 -10.38
CA GLN A 18 26.47 -20.02 -10.66
C GLN A 18 27.21 -19.50 -9.42
N SER A 19 26.71 -19.74 -8.22
CA SER A 19 27.29 -19.30 -6.96
C SER A 19 28.12 -20.40 -6.30
N ARG A 20 29.24 -20.02 -5.66
CA ARG A 20 30.02 -20.90 -4.80
C ARG A 20 29.55 -20.92 -3.35
N GLU A 21 28.53 -20.14 -3.03
CA GLU A 21 28.03 -20.04 -1.67
C GLU A 21 27.07 -21.19 -1.35
N ASP A 22 27.33 -21.84 -0.22
CA ASP A 22 26.48 -22.91 0.29
C ASP A 22 25.38 -22.30 1.17
N VAL A 23 24.13 -22.76 0.97
CA VAL A 23 22.99 -22.43 1.80
C VAL A 23 22.58 -23.66 2.59
N LEU A 24 22.56 -23.59 3.92
CA LEU A 24 22.13 -24.69 4.77
C LEU A 24 20.60 -24.80 4.79
N LEU A 25 20.08 -25.98 4.49
CA LEU A 25 18.70 -26.40 4.77
C LEU A 25 18.74 -27.35 5.98
N PRO A 26 18.34 -26.91 7.19
CA PRO A 26 18.36 -27.75 8.39
C PRO A 26 17.50 -29.01 8.25
N LYS A 27 17.92 -30.11 8.87
CA LYS A 27 17.14 -31.37 8.88
C LYS A 27 15.73 -31.16 9.41
N SER A 28 15.56 -30.36 10.48
CA SER A 28 14.25 -30.06 11.05
C SER A 28 13.29 -29.32 10.11
N LEU A 29 13.83 -28.60 9.11
CA LEU A 29 13.04 -27.90 8.08
C LEU A 29 12.88 -28.71 6.80
N ALA A 30 13.57 -29.84 6.71
CA ALA A 30 13.60 -30.75 5.58
C ALA A 30 12.78 -32.04 5.81
N GLU A 31 12.34 -32.25 7.04
CA GLU A 31 11.65 -33.47 7.46
C GLU A 31 10.37 -33.72 6.66
N GLY A 32 10.21 -34.93 6.14
CA GLY A 32 9.05 -35.33 5.32
C GLY A 32 9.05 -34.81 3.88
N MET A 33 10.08 -34.08 3.44
CA MET A 33 10.12 -33.48 2.09
C MET A 33 10.76 -34.34 1.01
N GLY A 34 11.27 -35.54 1.34
CA GLY A 34 11.85 -36.47 0.36
C GLY A 34 13.04 -35.91 -0.41
N ILE A 35 13.97 -35.25 0.30
CA ILE A 35 15.11 -34.56 -0.31
C ILE A 35 16.20 -35.57 -0.64
N GLU A 36 16.74 -35.45 -1.83
CA GLU A 36 17.83 -36.30 -2.32
C GLU A 36 18.95 -35.44 -2.93
N VAL A 37 20.20 -35.84 -2.67
CA VAL A 37 21.38 -35.20 -3.27
C VAL A 37 21.30 -35.26 -4.79
N GLY A 38 21.64 -34.16 -5.45
CA GLY A 38 21.58 -33.98 -6.91
C GLY A 38 20.25 -33.46 -7.44
N LYS A 39 19.18 -33.41 -6.62
CA LYS A 39 17.87 -32.85 -7.04
C LYS A 39 17.79 -31.35 -6.86
N GLU A 40 16.98 -30.73 -7.69
CA GLU A 40 16.62 -29.30 -7.54
C GLU A 40 15.47 -29.15 -6.54
N VAL A 41 15.60 -28.16 -5.66
CA VAL A 41 14.57 -27.78 -4.67
C VAL A 41 14.30 -26.28 -4.73
N THR A 42 13.03 -25.90 -4.60
CA THR A 42 12.62 -24.49 -4.49
C THR A 42 12.41 -24.17 -3.02
N VAL A 43 13.23 -23.28 -2.50
CA VAL A 43 13.27 -22.88 -1.10
C VAL A 43 13.25 -21.37 -0.96
N PHE A 44 12.82 -20.91 0.20
CA PHE A 44 13.01 -19.53 0.64
C PHE A 44 14.34 -19.44 1.40
N ILE A 45 15.11 -18.36 1.15
CA ILE A 45 16.40 -18.12 1.80
C ILE A 45 16.25 -16.90 2.71
N TYR A 46 16.69 -17.04 3.95
CA TYR A 46 16.76 -15.96 4.93
C TYR A 46 18.03 -16.11 5.79
N ARG A 47 18.26 -15.20 6.73
CA ARG A 47 19.44 -15.27 7.60
C ARG A 47 19.09 -15.78 8.99
N ASP A 48 19.90 -16.69 9.52
CA ASP A 48 19.75 -17.24 10.88
C ASP A 48 20.23 -16.22 11.96
N SER A 49 20.21 -16.63 13.24
CA SER A 49 20.65 -15.81 14.37
C SER A 49 22.14 -15.43 14.35
N LYS A 50 22.93 -16.16 13.58
CA LYS A 50 24.38 -15.93 13.38
C LYS A 50 24.65 -15.25 12.03
N ASP A 51 23.61 -14.70 11.40
CA ASP A 51 23.68 -13.98 10.12
C ASP A 51 24.12 -14.85 8.92
N ARG A 52 23.94 -16.16 9.01
CA ARG A 52 24.27 -17.11 7.94
C ARG A 52 23.05 -17.38 7.06
N PRO A 53 23.22 -17.54 5.74
CA PRO A 53 22.11 -17.90 4.86
C PRO A 53 21.58 -19.29 5.22
N ILE A 54 20.26 -19.38 5.39
CA ILE A 54 19.54 -20.60 5.72
C ILE A 54 18.33 -20.75 4.81
N ALA A 55 18.03 -21.97 4.39
CA ALA A 55 16.91 -22.29 3.53
C ALA A 55 15.74 -22.92 4.30
N THR A 56 14.54 -22.72 3.81
CA THR A 56 13.32 -23.37 4.32
C THR A 56 12.31 -23.61 3.21
N PHE A 57 11.46 -24.63 3.35
CA PHE A 57 10.27 -24.82 2.52
C PHE A 57 9.06 -24.04 3.00
N LYS A 58 9.10 -23.52 4.23
CA LYS A 58 8.02 -22.68 4.73
C LYS A 58 7.92 -21.40 3.87
N LYS A 59 6.71 -21.05 3.47
CA LYS A 59 6.45 -19.78 2.78
C LYS A 59 6.29 -18.69 3.82
N PRO A 60 7.07 -17.60 3.73
CA PRO A 60 6.85 -16.46 4.61
C PRO A 60 5.49 -15.79 4.31
N LEU A 61 4.96 -15.06 5.27
CA LEU A 61 3.74 -14.24 5.10
C LEU A 61 3.99 -13.03 4.19
N ALA A 62 5.24 -12.61 4.07
CA ALA A 62 5.68 -11.51 3.23
C ALA A 62 7.14 -11.68 2.83
N THR A 63 7.53 -11.05 1.73
CA THR A 63 8.90 -10.98 1.22
C THR A 63 9.35 -9.53 1.06
N VAL A 64 10.61 -9.32 0.70
CA VAL A 64 11.13 -7.98 0.39
C VAL A 64 10.32 -7.33 -0.74
N GLY A 65 9.91 -6.09 -0.52
CA GLY A 65 9.06 -5.34 -1.45
C GLY A 65 7.57 -5.46 -1.18
N ASP A 66 7.15 -6.37 -0.29
CA ASP A 66 5.74 -6.53 0.05
C ASP A 66 5.28 -5.55 1.13
N VAL A 67 4.03 -5.12 1.01
CA VAL A 67 3.26 -4.57 2.13
C VAL A 67 2.37 -5.67 2.68
N ALA A 68 2.49 -5.96 3.99
CA ALA A 68 1.77 -7.05 4.63
C ALA A 68 1.22 -6.67 6.00
N TYR A 69 0.11 -7.31 6.38
CA TYR A 69 -0.55 -7.14 7.67
C TYR A 69 -0.04 -8.18 8.67
N LEU A 70 1.00 -7.81 9.43
CA LEU A 70 1.74 -8.70 10.30
C LEU A 70 1.49 -8.40 11.78
N LYS A 71 1.66 -9.43 12.64
CA LYS A 71 1.46 -9.35 14.07
C LYS A 71 2.76 -8.95 14.79
N VAL A 72 2.67 -7.94 15.67
CA VAL A 72 3.76 -7.60 16.59
C VAL A 72 3.82 -8.66 17.67
N VAL A 73 4.95 -9.35 17.81
CA VAL A 73 5.15 -10.43 18.77
C VAL A 73 6.00 -10.01 19.97
N GLN A 74 6.89 -9.04 19.79
CA GLN A 74 7.76 -8.55 20.85
C GLN A 74 8.09 -7.08 20.67
N GLN A 75 8.40 -6.40 21.78
CA GLN A 75 8.95 -5.04 21.80
C GLN A 75 10.26 -5.01 22.60
N SER A 76 11.13 -4.08 22.23
CA SER A 76 12.38 -3.77 22.91
C SER A 76 12.56 -2.25 22.99
N GLU A 77 13.61 -1.80 23.66
CA GLU A 77 14.03 -0.39 23.69
C GLU A 77 14.47 0.16 22.32
N PHE A 78 14.82 -0.73 21.37
CA PHE A 78 15.31 -0.34 20.04
C PHE A 78 14.22 -0.42 18.94
N GLY A 79 13.11 -1.10 19.21
CA GLY A 79 12.05 -1.31 18.24
C GLY A 79 11.13 -2.47 18.59
N ALA A 80 10.41 -2.94 17.58
CA ALA A 80 9.47 -4.05 17.67
C ALA A 80 9.90 -5.21 16.77
N PHE A 81 9.34 -6.39 17.03
CA PHE A 81 9.50 -7.57 16.19
C PHE A 81 8.14 -8.03 15.67
N VAL A 82 8.07 -8.39 14.40
CA VAL A 82 6.85 -8.84 13.74
C VAL A 82 7.03 -10.23 13.16
N ASP A 83 6.04 -11.07 13.42
CA ASP A 83 5.95 -12.43 12.88
C ASP A 83 5.67 -12.37 11.37
N PHE A 84 6.54 -12.98 10.58
CA PHE A 84 6.34 -13.12 9.13
C PHE A 84 6.24 -14.58 8.67
N GLY A 85 5.96 -15.49 9.63
CA GLY A 85 5.66 -16.90 9.36
C GLY A 85 6.87 -17.83 9.34
N LEU A 86 8.06 -17.35 9.68
CA LEU A 86 9.28 -18.15 9.80
C LEU A 86 9.79 -18.17 11.25
N ASP A 87 10.86 -18.92 11.48
CA ASP A 87 11.44 -19.10 12.81
C ASP A 87 12.17 -17.84 13.36
N ARG A 88 12.19 -16.77 12.58
CA ARG A 88 12.69 -15.44 12.98
C ARG A 88 11.66 -14.38 12.69
N ASP A 89 11.60 -13.41 13.57
CA ASP A 89 10.78 -12.23 13.40
C ASP A 89 11.54 -11.13 12.64
N ILE A 90 10.80 -10.27 11.94
CA ILE A 90 11.37 -9.10 11.28
C ILE A 90 11.43 -7.94 12.26
N PHE A 91 12.57 -7.26 12.32
CA PHE A 91 12.77 -6.11 13.18
C PHE A 91 12.18 -4.82 12.58
N VAL A 92 11.50 -4.04 13.41
CA VAL A 92 10.93 -2.73 13.09
C VAL A 92 11.62 -1.69 13.98
N PRO A 93 12.64 -0.98 13.50
CA PRO A 93 13.34 0.05 14.29
C PRO A 93 12.40 1.14 14.79
N LEU A 94 12.64 1.73 15.97
CA LEU A 94 11.81 2.82 16.50
C LEU A 94 11.63 3.97 15.51
N LYS A 95 12.68 4.35 14.79
CA LYS A 95 12.65 5.42 13.78
C LYS A 95 11.76 5.11 12.57
N GLU A 96 11.45 3.83 12.36
CA GLU A 96 10.59 3.33 11.28
C GLU A 96 9.14 3.14 11.73
N GLN A 97 8.81 3.56 12.96
CA GLN A 97 7.47 3.47 13.54
C GLN A 97 6.83 4.85 13.56
N ARG A 98 5.86 5.10 12.68
CA ARG A 98 5.09 6.37 12.64
C ARG A 98 4.12 6.52 13.81
N TYR A 99 3.79 5.43 14.47
CA TYR A 99 2.91 5.35 15.62
C TYR A 99 3.34 4.22 16.56
N LYS A 100 2.85 4.26 17.79
CA LYS A 100 3.19 3.26 18.81
C LYS A 100 2.59 1.90 18.45
N LEU A 101 3.45 0.90 18.35
CA LEU A 101 3.05 -0.49 18.15
C LEU A 101 2.68 -1.13 19.48
N HIS A 102 1.83 -2.15 19.45
CA HIS A 102 1.44 -2.92 20.64
C HIS A 102 1.57 -4.41 20.35
N THR A 103 2.24 -5.13 21.27
CA THR A 103 2.38 -6.59 21.18
C THR A 103 1.01 -7.26 21.10
N GLY A 104 0.89 -8.27 20.25
CA GLY A 104 -0.33 -9.01 20.00
C GLY A 104 -1.25 -8.41 18.95
N LYS A 105 -1.06 -7.13 18.58
CA LYS A 105 -1.84 -6.45 17.52
C LYS A 105 -1.17 -6.58 16.16
N LYS A 106 -1.98 -6.49 15.11
CA LYS A 106 -1.53 -6.49 13.72
C LYS A 106 -1.54 -5.07 13.15
N TYR A 107 -0.54 -4.79 12.31
CA TYR A 107 -0.39 -3.52 11.58
C TYR A 107 0.11 -3.79 10.17
N LEU A 108 0.00 -2.80 9.28
CA LEU A 108 0.63 -2.86 7.97
C LEU A 108 2.10 -2.49 8.08
N PHE A 109 2.94 -3.28 7.40
CA PHE A 109 4.38 -3.06 7.30
C PHE A 109 4.82 -3.23 5.85
N TYR A 110 5.75 -2.40 5.42
CA TYR A 110 6.56 -2.63 4.23
C TYR A 110 7.85 -3.33 4.61
N ILE A 111 8.19 -4.39 3.88
CA ILE A 111 9.37 -5.23 4.13
C ILE A 111 10.50 -4.81 3.21
N TYR A 112 11.66 -4.50 3.78
CA TYR A 112 12.84 -4.07 3.03
C TYR A 112 14.12 -4.74 3.57
N VAL A 113 15.21 -4.61 2.82
CA VAL A 113 16.55 -5.00 3.28
C VAL A 113 17.26 -3.76 3.80
N ASP A 114 17.73 -3.79 5.04
CA ASP A 114 18.49 -2.70 5.64
C ASP A 114 19.95 -2.63 5.09
N LYS A 115 20.69 -1.61 5.51
CA LYS A 115 22.08 -1.39 5.09
C LYS A 115 23.04 -2.51 5.48
N THR A 116 22.64 -3.38 6.42
CA THR A 116 23.43 -4.53 6.88
C THR A 116 23.07 -5.83 6.14
N GLY A 117 22.15 -5.76 5.18
CA GLY A 117 21.66 -6.92 4.42
C GLY A 117 20.62 -7.77 5.17
N ARG A 118 20.00 -7.25 6.23
CA ARG A 118 18.97 -7.94 7.01
C ARG A 118 17.58 -7.48 6.64
N LEU A 119 16.61 -8.38 6.79
CA LEU A 119 15.20 -8.03 6.67
C LEU A 119 14.80 -7.08 7.80
N ALA A 120 14.19 -5.97 7.43
CA ALA A 120 13.61 -4.99 8.32
C ALA A 120 12.22 -4.58 7.82
N ALA A 121 11.43 -3.94 8.68
CA ALA A 121 10.11 -3.46 8.31
C ALA A 121 9.90 -2.02 8.79
N THR A 122 9.01 -1.31 8.10
CA THR A 122 8.58 0.05 8.44
C THR A 122 7.06 0.14 8.43
N THR A 123 6.52 1.01 9.27
CA THR A 123 5.10 1.39 9.21
C THR A 123 4.83 2.51 8.20
N GLU A 124 5.86 3.05 7.55
CA GLU A 124 5.71 4.02 6.47
C GLU A 124 5.42 3.29 5.16
N VAL A 125 4.17 2.90 4.98
CA VAL A 125 3.73 2.04 3.86
C VAL A 125 3.09 2.82 2.72
N GLU A 126 2.73 4.10 2.91
CA GLU A 126 2.07 4.92 1.89
C GLU A 126 2.79 4.97 0.54
N PRO A 127 4.14 5.07 0.48
CA PRO A 127 4.85 5.10 -0.81
C PRO A 127 4.80 3.76 -1.57
N TYR A 128 4.49 2.66 -0.87
CA TYR A 128 4.58 1.29 -1.38
C TYR A 128 3.22 0.64 -1.60
N ILE A 129 2.14 1.31 -1.19
CA ILE A 129 0.79 0.87 -1.54
C ILE A 129 0.43 1.52 -2.87
N GLU A 130 0.58 0.75 -3.92
CA GLU A 130 0.00 1.12 -5.20
C GLU A 130 -1.52 1.03 -5.09
N VAL A 131 -2.14 2.16 -4.85
CA VAL A 131 -3.56 2.34 -5.12
C VAL A 131 -3.63 2.67 -6.59
N VAL A 132 -3.56 1.63 -7.36
CA VAL A 132 -3.40 1.76 -8.77
C VAL A 132 -4.72 1.75 -9.47
N GLU A 133 -4.71 2.58 -10.51
CA GLU A 133 -5.34 2.34 -11.79
C GLU A 133 -6.70 1.64 -11.77
N GLU A 134 -7.53 2.07 -12.63
CA GLU A 134 -8.90 1.63 -12.87
C GLU A 134 -9.19 0.17 -12.50
N GLY A 135 -10.08 -0.04 -11.55
CA GLY A 135 -10.63 -1.35 -11.27
C GLY A 135 -10.05 -2.10 -10.07
N THR A 136 -9.09 -1.55 -9.33
CA THR A 136 -8.42 -2.28 -8.24
C THR A 136 -9.00 -2.03 -6.84
N ALA A 137 -9.77 -0.97 -6.65
CA ALA A 137 -10.44 -0.67 -5.38
C ALA A 137 -11.96 -0.81 -5.55
N MET A 138 -12.51 -1.90 -5.01
CA MET A 138 -13.94 -2.19 -5.06
C MET A 138 -14.62 -1.79 -3.77
N VAL A 139 -15.72 -1.06 -3.87
CA VAL A 139 -16.61 -0.77 -2.74
C VAL A 139 -17.40 -2.02 -2.39
N PHE A 140 -17.22 -2.54 -1.18
CA PHE A 140 -17.97 -3.72 -0.73
C PHE A 140 -19.09 -3.39 0.28
N SER A 141 -19.04 -2.24 0.93
CA SER A 141 -20.17 -1.77 1.73
C SER A 141 -20.15 -0.24 1.91
N LYS A 142 -21.32 0.31 2.22
CA LYS A 142 -21.54 1.71 2.58
C LYS A 142 -22.23 1.77 3.92
N THR A 143 -21.72 2.55 4.85
CA THR A 143 -22.33 2.74 6.17
C THR A 143 -23.50 3.72 6.10
N LEU A 144 -24.35 3.77 7.12
CA LEU A 144 -25.43 4.75 7.24
C LEU A 144 -24.90 6.20 7.24
N SER A 145 -23.69 6.43 7.76
CA SER A 145 -23.02 7.72 7.72
C SER A 145 -22.42 8.09 6.35
N GLY A 146 -22.50 7.19 5.36
CA GLY A 146 -21.97 7.39 4.02
C GLY A 146 -20.49 7.00 3.87
N THR A 147 -19.82 6.47 4.88
CA THR A 147 -18.46 5.96 4.72
C THR A 147 -18.46 4.70 3.85
N LEU A 148 -17.63 4.69 2.80
CA LEU A 148 -17.46 3.52 1.95
C LEU A 148 -16.35 2.64 2.53
N ASN A 149 -16.60 1.32 2.62
CA ASN A 149 -15.58 0.33 2.84
C ASN A 149 -15.15 -0.23 1.48
N VAL A 150 -13.84 -0.22 1.24
CA VAL A 150 -13.28 -0.66 -0.05
C VAL A 150 -12.21 -1.73 0.15
N ALA A 151 -12.13 -2.64 -0.79
CA ALA A 151 -11.08 -3.63 -0.90
C ALA A 151 -10.07 -3.16 -1.96
N ILE A 152 -8.82 -2.96 -1.55
CA ILE A 152 -7.72 -2.57 -2.44
C ILE A 152 -7.00 -3.83 -2.86
N ASN A 153 -6.93 -4.10 -4.17
CA ASN A 153 -6.29 -5.29 -4.75
C ASN A 153 -6.75 -6.60 -4.09
N ALA A 154 -8.00 -6.65 -3.62
CA ALA A 154 -8.56 -7.76 -2.84
C ALA A 154 -7.73 -8.17 -1.60
N LYS A 155 -6.76 -7.36 -1.19
CA LYS A 155 -5.78 -7.67 -0.14
C LYS A 155 -5.90 -6.74 1.06
N TYR A 156 -6.17 -5.46 0.85
CA TYR A 156 -6.18 -4.47 1.92
C TYR A 156 -7.57 -3.87 2.11
N ARG A 157 -7.91 -3.61 3.38
CA ARG A 157 -9.12 -2.89 3.72
C ARG A 157 -8.85 -1.39 3.74
N GLY A 158 -9.64 -0.65 2.98
CA GLY A 158 -9.63 0.80 2.96
C GLY A 158 -11.00 1.39 3.28
N LEU A 159 -11.02 2.68 3.56
CA LEU A 159 -12.24 3.46 3.70
C LEU A 159 -12.14 4.81 2.98
N VAL A 160 -13.28 5.25 2.44
CA VAL A 160 -13.46 6.57 1.84
C VAL A 160 -14.53 7.31 2.65
N LEU A 161 -14.16 8.45 3.23
CA LEU A 161 -15.08 9.24 4.04
C LEU A 161 -16.13 9.95 3.16
N PRO A 162 -17.33 10.26 3.71
CA PRO A 162 -18.42 10.89 2.95
C PRO A 162 -18.05 12.22 2.28
N ASN A 163 -17.13 12.96 2.87
CA ASN A 163 -16.66 14.25 2.34
C ASN A 163 -15.60 14.12 1.23
N GLU A 164 -15.19 12.90 0.91
CA GLU A 164 -14.19 12.63 -0.13
C GLU A 164 -14.80 12.37 -1.50
N TYR A 165 -16.09 12.02 -1.59
CA TYR A 165 -16.77 11.72 -2.84
C TYR A 165 -18.10 12.46 -2.95
N TYR A 166 -18.57 12.68 -4.17
CA TYR A 166 -19.79 13.45 -4.44
C TYR A 166 -20.84 12.68 -5.26
N ASN A 167 -20.41 11.62 -5.93
CA ASN A 167 -21.31 10.81 -6.78
C ASN A 167 -22.06 9.77 -5.93
N GLU A 168 -23.19 9.30 -6.43
CA GLU A 168 -23.80 8.10 -5.88
C GLU A 168 -22.88 6.89 -6.08
N VAL A 169 -22.60 6.19 -4.99
CA VAL A 169 -21.72 5.02 -4.98
C VAL A 169 -22.44 3.88 -4.26
N HIS A 170 -22.40 2.71 -4.89
CA HIS A 170 -23.03 1.49 -4.39
C HIS A 170 -21.97 0.39 -4.20
N PRO A 171 -22.24 -0.66 -3.38
CA PRO A 171 -21.43 -1.86 -3.34
C PRO A 171 -21.25 -2.46 -4.75
N GLY A 172 -20.04 -2.91 -5.06
CA GLY A 172 -19.64 -3.36 -6.40
C GLY A 172 -19.10 -2.27 -7.32
N TYR A 173 -19.15 -1.00 -6.90
CA TYR A 173 -18.58 0.10 -7.67
C TYR A 173 -17.05 0.08 -7.59
N GLU A 174 -16.40 0.21 -8.72
CA GLU A 174 -14.95 0.31 -8.81
C GLU A 174 -14.52 1.77 -8.90
N MET A 175 -13.49 2.12 -8.14
CA MET A 175 -13.02 3.51 -8.02
C MET A 175 -11.51 3.60 -8.14
N ASN A 176 -11.06 4.64 -8.81
CA ASN A 176 -9.68 5.09 -8.74
C ASN A 176 -9.46 5.87 -7.45
N LEU A 177 -8.62 5.34 -6.59
CA LEU A 177 -8.38 5.92 -5.27
C LEU A 177 -6.88 6.11 -5.05
N ARG A 178 -6.51 7.13 -4.30
CA ARG A 178 -5.16 7.28 -3.76
C ARG A 178 -5.17 7.21 -2.25
N VAL A 179 -4.07 6.79 -1.67
CA VAL A 179 -3.88 6.78 -0.22
C VAL A 179 -3.82 8.23 0.28
N LYS A 180 -4.65 8.54 1.26
CA LYS A 180 -4.67 9.81 1.95
C LYS A 180 -3.93 9.74 3.29
N ARG A 181 -4.14 8.65 4.02
CA ARG A 181 -3.44 8.32 5.27
C ARG A 181 -3.65 6.85 5.64
N ILE A 182 -2.83 6.36 6.56
CA ILE A 182 -3.02 5.06 7.18
C ILE A 182 -3.31 5.28 8.66
N TYR A 183 -4.32 4.58 9.16
CA TYR A 183 -4.70 4.60 10.57
C TYR A 183 -3.89 3.57 11.35
N GLU A 184 -3.74 3.76 12.66
CA GLU A 184 -2.98 2.87 13.55
C GLU A 184 -3.47 1.42 13.56
N ASP A 185 -4.76 1.20 13.24
CA ASP A 185 -5.36 -0.13 13.11
C ASP A 185 -5.08 -0.80 11.75
N GLY A 186 -4.27 -0.17 10.90
CA GLY A 186 -3.92 -0.66 9.58
C GLY A 186 -4.99 -0.42 8.51
N VAL A 187 -6.07 0.30 8.82
CA VAL A 187 -7.06 0.72 7.83
C VAL A 187 -6.50 1.85 6.98
N ILE A 188 -6.66 1.76 5.68
CA ILE A 188 -6.15 2.74 4.72
C ILE A 188 -7.24 3.77 4.43
N GLY A 189 -7.01 5.03 4.80
CA GLY A 189 -7.86 6.15 4.44
C GLY A 189 -7.57 6.58 3.00
N LEU A 190 -8.59 6.53 2.16
CA LEU A 190 -8.51 6.74 0.73
C LEU A 190 -9.32 7.95 0.26
N THR A 191 -8.96 8.47 -0.91
CA THR A 191 -9.72 9.53 -1.57
C THR A 191 -9.70 9.36 -3.09
N PRO A 192 -10.83 9.53 -3.78
CA PRO A 192 -10.87 9.63 -5.24
C PRO A 192 -10.37 10.99 -5.74
N ARG A 193 -10.17 11.95 -4.83
CA ARG A 193 -9.72 13.28 -5.21
C ARG A 193 -8.25 13.23 -5.61
N LYS A 194 -7.93 13.89 -6.69
CA LYS A 194 -6.56 14.12 -7.11
C LYS A 194 -5.83 15.06 -6.14
N THR A 195 -4.56 15.31 -6.35
CA THR A 195 -3.85 16.33 -5.56
C THR A 195 -4.47 17.72 -5.82
N ARG A 196 -4.37 18.63 -4.86
CA ARG A 196 -4.95 19.98 -4.99
C ARG A 196 -4.55 20.71 -6.27
N LEU A 197 -3.34 20.49 -6.75
CA LEU A 197 -2.86 21.08 -7.99
C LEU A 197 -3.59 20.47 -9.20
N ASN A 198 -3.64 19.16 -9.30
CA ASN A 198 -4.29 18.47 -10.42
C ASN A 198 -5.81 18.71 -10.43
N GLU A 199 -6.47 18.71 -9.26
CA GLU A 199 -7.91 19.04 -9.17
C GLU A 199 -8.21 20.45 -9.66
N ARG A 200 -7.38 21.43 -9.27
CA ARG A 200 -7.56 22.81 -9.72
C ARG A 200 -7.38 22.94 -11.22
N ASP A 201 -6.34 22.34 -11.77
CA ASP A 201 -6.00 22.48 -13.18
C ASP A 201 -7.06 21.79 -14.07
N GLU A 202 -7.54 20.60 -13.69
CA GLU A 202 -8.65 19.93 -14.36
C GLU A 202 -9.98 20.68 -14.24
N LEU A 203 -10.25 21.27 -13.06
CA LEU A 203 -11.44 22.07 -12.89
C LEU A 203 -11.38 23.34 -13.76
N GLN A 204 -10.21 23.97 -13.87
CA GLN A 204 -10.00 25.09 -14.78
C GLN A 204 -10.24 24.69 -16.25
N GLU A 205 -9.76 23.52 -16.67
CA GLU A 205 -10.02 22.98 -18.00
C GLU A 205 -11.52 22.71 -18.23
N LYS A 206 -12.21 22.14 -17.25
CA LYS A 206 -13.67 21.93 -17.33
C LYS A 206 -14.44 23.23 -17.45
N ILE A 207 -14.06 24.25 -16.69
CA ILE A 207 -14.68 25.60 -16.76
C ILE A 207 -14.46 26.20 -18.15
N VAL A 208 -13.22 26.16 -18.68
CA VAL A 208 -12.91 26.67 -20.01
C VAL A 208 -13.68 25.91 -21.10
N ALA A 209 -13.76 24.59 -20.99
CA ALA A 209 -14.52 23.74 -21.91
C ALA A 209 -16.02 24.08 -21.89
N TYR A 210 -16.59 24.27 -20.68
CA TYR A 210 -17.98 24.71 -20.51
C TYR A 210 -18.24 26.04 -21.19
N MET A 211 -17.37 27.03 -20.97
CA MET A 211 -17.48 28.35 -21.61
C MET A 211 -17.39 28.25 -23.12
N ARG A 212 -16.45 27.49 -23.66
CA ARG A 212 -16.32 27.29 -25.13
C ARG A 212 -17.60 26.70 -25.73
N LYS A 213 -18.22 25.75 -25.04
CA LYS A 213 -19.48 25.12 -25.48
C LYS A 213 -20.66 26.11 -25.47
N ASN A 214 -20.62 27.11 -24.60
CA ASN A 214 -21.65 28.13 -24.42
C ASN A 214 -21.28 29.50 -25.02
N GLY A 215 -20.52 29.51 -26.10
CA GLY A 215 -20.20 30.76 -26.84
C GLY A 215 -19.28 31.73 -26.10
N GLY A 216 -18.46 31.22 -25.18
CA GLY A 216 -17.52 32.04 -24.40
C GLY A 216 -18.10 32.60 -23.10
N PHE A 217 -19.36 32.28 -22.81
CA PHE A 217 -20.07 32.76 -21.62
C PHE A 217 -20.32 31.62 -20.61
N MET A 218 -20.37 31.98 -19.33
CA MET A 218 -20.75 31.09 -18.24
C MET A 218 -21.65 31.81 -17.25
N GLU A 219 -22.80 31.22 -16.94
CA GLU A 219 -23.78 31.76 -15.97
C GLU A 219 -23.35 31.59 -14.51
N PHE A 220 -22.36 30.72 -14.26
CA PHE A 220 -21.85 30.42 -12.92
C PHE A 220 -20.76 31.42 -12.50
N ASN A 221 -20.87 31.91 -11.27
CA ASN A 221 -19.89 32.79 -10.65
C ASN A 221 -19.63 32.40 -9.19
N ASP A 222 -18.87 33.21 -8.45
CA ASP A 222 -18.53 32.98 -7.05
C ASP A 222 -19.71 33.03 -6.09
N LYS A 223 -20.86 33.60 -6.52
CA LYS A 223 -22.11 33.69 -5.75
C LYS A 223 -23.11 32.59 -6.07
N SER A 224 -22.91 31.83 -7.13
CA SER A 224 -23.80 30.74 -7.58
C SER A 224 -24.06 29.70 -6.48
N ASN A 225 -25.23 29.05 -6.55
CA ASN A 225 -25.63 28.04 -5.58
C ASN A 225 -24.65 26.86 -5.55
N PRO A 226 -24.24 26.38 -4.37
CA PRO A 226 -23.35 25.24 -4.25
C PRO A 226 -23.87 23.97 -4.91
N GLU A 227 -25.18 23.72 -4.89
CA GLU A 227 -25.78 22.53 -5.50
C GLU A 227 -25.71 22.54 -7.02
N ASP A 228 -25.93 23.71 -7.63
CA ASP A 228 -25.84 23.89 -9.09
C ASP A 228 -24.38 23.74 -9.56
N ILE A 229 -23.44 24.33 -8.84
CA ILE A 229 -22.00 24.16 -9.09
C ILE A 229 -21.61 22.69 -8.99
N LYS A 230 -22.12 21.97 -7.98
CA LYS A 230 -21.86 20.56 -7.78
C LYS A 230 -22.44 19.71 -8.92
N ALA A 231 -23.67 20.01 -9.33
CA ALA A 231 -24.35 19.29 -10.42
C ALA A 231 -23.60 19.41 -11.76
N VAL A 232 -23.10 20.62 -12.08
CA VAL A 232 -22.47 20.90 -13.38
C VAL A 232 -20.98 20.56 -13.40
N PHE A 233 -20.24 20.92 -12.36
CA PHE A 233 -18.77 20.80 -12.32
C PHE A 233 -18.27 19.65 -11.45
N GLY A 234 -19.13 19.01 -10.65
CA GLY A 234 -18.77 17.91 -9.75
C GLY A 234 -17.84 18.31 -8.61
N THR A 235 -17.89 19.59 -8.18
CA THR A 235 -16.96 20.15 -7.21
C THR A 235 -17.66 20.97 -6.12
N SER A 236 -16.94 21.33 -5.04
CA SER A 236 -17.47 22.23 -4.04
C SER A 236 -17.33 23.69 -4.48
N LYS A 237 -18.22 24.57 -3.94
CA LYS A 237 -18.16 26.01 -4.21
C LYS A 237 -16.79 26.63 -3.89
N ASN A 238 -16.11 26.18 -2.83
CA ASN A 238 -14.77 26.69 -2.49
C ASN A 238 -13.73 26.35 -3.56
N TYR A 239 -13.72 25.11 -4.05
CA TYR A 239 -12.82 24.70 -5.13
C TYR A 239 -13.14 25.44 -6.44
N PHE A 240 -14.42 25.62 -6.74
CA PHE A 240 -14.88 26.39 -7.90
C PHE A 240 -14.38 27.84 -7.84
N LYS A 241 -14.54 28.52 -6.70
CA LYS A 241 -14.00 29.87 -6.49
C LYS A 241 -12.48 29.94 -6.68
N MET A 242 -11.74 28.96 -6.16
CA MET A 242 -10.28 28.91 -6.33
C MET A 242 -9.89 28.71 -7.80
N ALA A 243 -10.62 27.89 -8.55
CA ALA A 243 -10.38 27.67 -9.98
C ALA A 243 -10.68 28.93 -10.80
N LEU A 244 -11.81 29.62 -10.51
CA LEU A 244 -12.15 30.91 -11.14
C LEU A 244 -11.05 31.95 -10.89
N GLY A 245 -10.64 32.12 -9.64
CA GLY A 245 -9.56 33.06 -9.30
C GLY A 245 -8.24 32.76 -10.02
N GLY A 246 -7.92 31.48 -10.21
CA GLY A 246 -6.76 31.02 -10.99
C GLY A 246 -6.89 31.39 -12.47
N LEU A 247 -8.06 31.17 -13.09
CA LEU A 247 -8.32 31.53 -14.50
C LEU A 247 -8.30 33.04 -14.73
N MET A 248 -8.87 33.80 -13.81
CA MET A 248 -8.83 35.28 -13.87
C MET A 248 -7.39 35.80 -13.77
N LYS A 249 -6.60 35.26 -12.83
CA LYS A 249 -5.19 35.63 -12.66
C LYS A 249 -4.34 35.27 -13.90
N ALA A 250 -4.71 34.21 -14.60
CA ALA A 250 -4.06 33.78 -15.85
C ALA A 250 -4.59 34.53 -17.10
N GLY A 251 -5.52 35.49 -16.94
CA GLY A 251 -6.13 36.24 -18.04
C GLY A 251 -7.02 35.40 -18.98
N LYS A 252 -7.43 34.20 -18.54
CA LYS A 252 -8.26 33.28 -19.31
C LYS A 252 -9.76 33.47 -19.05
N LEU A 253 -10.12 34.30 -18.10
CA LEU A 253 -11.49 34.62 -17.71
C LEU A 253 -11.57 36.08 -17.26
N THR A 254 -12.59 36.79 -17.75
CA THR A 254 -12.97 38.13 -17.29
C THR A 254 -14.38 38.09 -16.71
N GLN A 255 -14.63 38.92 -15.69
CA GLN A 255 -15.97 39.10 -15.09
C GLN A 255 -16.75 40.17 -15.83
#